data_bf868175be6b729356b210e0d411304e
#
_entry.id   bf868175be6b729356b210e0d411304e
#
_cell.length_a   1.000
_cell.length_b   1.000
_cell.length_c   1.000
_cell.angle_alpha   90.00
_cell.angle_beta   90.00
_cell.angle_gamma   90.00
#
_symmetry.space_group_name_H-M   'P 1'
#
loop_
_entity.id
_entity.type
_entity.pdbx_description
1 polymer ?
#
loop_
_entity_poly.entity_id
_entity_poly.type
_entity_poly.pdbx_seq_one_letter_code
_entity_poly.pdbx_strand_id
1 'polypeptide(L)' 'QAGEHSNIGTIGAALGFALMMVLDVALG' A
#
# COMPACT_ATOMS: atom_id res chain seq x y z
N GLN A 1 22.02 -3.46 3.11
CA GLN A 1 21.79 -3.20 2.86
C GLN A 1 21.04 -2.92 2.51
N ALA A 2 21.11 -3.11 2.73
CA ALA A 2 20.13 -2.64 2.76
C ALA A 2 19.46 -2.06 1.70
N GLY A 3 18.69 -1.56 1.54
CA GLY A 3 17.99 -0.80 0.63
C GLY A 3 17.93 -1.33 -0.74
N GLU A 4 18.81 -2.13 -1.08
CA GLU A 4 18.80 -2.57 -2.40
C GLU A 4 17.61 -3.31 -2.71
N HIS A 5 17.16 -4.11 -1.86
CA HIS A 5 16.01 -4.90 -2.19
C HIS A 5 14.81 -4.20 -1.68
N SER A 6 14.56 -3.06 -2.21
CA SER A 6 13.45 -2.32 -1.70
C SER A 6 12.18 -3.08 -1.95
N ASN A 7 11.29 -3.03 -1.03
CA ASN A 7 10.00 -3.63 -1.16
C ASN A 7 9.01 -2.63 -1.64
N ILE A 8 9.46 -1.79 -2.53
CA ILE A 8 8.60 -0.71 -2.98
C ILE A 8 7.35 -1.24 -3.63
N GLY A 9 7.48 -2.34 -4.33
CA GLY A 9 6.31 -2.95 -4.94
C GLY A 9 5.33 -3.44 -3.90
N THR A 10 5.86 -4.07 -2.86
CA THR A 10 5.02 -4.60 -1.80
C THR A 10 4.39 -3.47 -1.01
N ILE A 11 5.19 -2.46 -0.70
CA ILE A 11 4.69 -1.33 0.05
C ILE A 11 3.64 -0.59 -0.76
N GLY A 12 3.89 -0.43 -2.06
CA GLY A 12 2.92 0.23 -2.92
C GLY A 12 1.61 -0.51 -2.97
N ALA A 13 1.68 -1.82 -3.07
CA ALA A 13 0.48 -2.62 -3.12
C ALA A 13 -0.27 -2.54 -1.80
N ALA A 14 0.46 -2.56 -0.70
CA ALA A 14 -0.16 -2.49 0.61
C ALA A 14 -0.84 -1.14 0.81
N LEU A 15 -0.17 -0.08 0.40
CA LEU A 15 -0.74 1.25 0.52
C LEU A 15 -1.97 1.41 -0.35
N GLY A 16 -1.90 0.90 -1.57
CA GLY A 16 -3.03 0.98 -2.46
C GLY A 16 -4.23 0.24 -1.90
N PHE A 17 -3.96 -0.91 -1.33
CA PHE A 17 -5.01 -1.72 -0.76
C PHE A 17 -5.64 -1.01 0.43
N ALA A 18 -4.80 -0.45 1.29
CA ALA A 18 -5.28 0.25 2.46
C ALA A 18 -6.12 1.46 2.05
N LEU A 19 -5.65 2.19 1.05
CA LEU A 19 -6.39 3.33 0.56
C LEU A 19 -7.75 2.93 0.03
N MET A 20 -7.76 1.85 -0.72
CA MET A 20 -9.00 1.38 -1.30
C MET A 20 -9.99 1.01 -0.21
N MET A 21 -9.51 0.35 0.83
CA MET A 21 -10.39 -0.04 1.92
C MET A 21 -10.92 1.17 2.67
N VAL A 22 -10.03 2.12 2.91
CA VAL A 22 -10.44 3.32 3.62
C VAL A 22 -11.50 4.08 2.84
N LEU A 23 -11.28 4.23 1.54
CA LEU A 23 -12.23 4.93 0.70
C LEU A 23 -13.55 4.19 0.65
N ASP A 24 -13.47 2.88 0.61
CA ASP A 24 -14.67 2.08 0.55
C ASP A 24 -15.53 2.32 1.77
N VAL A 25 -14.92 2.32 2.93
CA VAL A 25 -15.66 2.55 4.18
C VAL A 25 -16.13 3.99 4.27
N ALA A 26 -15.29 4.91 3.86
CA ALA A 26 -15.63 6.32 3.97
C ALA A 26 -16.76 6.71 3.03
N LEU A 27 -16.77 6.12 1.86
CA LEU A 27 -17.81 6.48 0.89
C LEU A 27 -18.98 5.55 0.92
N GLY A 28 -18.75 4.39 1.46
CA GLY A 28 -19.77 3.41 1.45
C GLY A 28 -20.76 3.53 2.51
#